data_27af2ef976fc79808e478b2510243d70
#
_entry.id   27af2ef976fc79808e478b2510243d70
#
_cell.length_a   1.000
_cell.length_b   1.000
_cell.length_c   1.000
_cell.angle_alpha   90.00
_cell.angle_beta   90.00
_cell.angle_gamma   90.00
#
_symmetry.space_group_name_H-M   'P 1'
#
loop_
_entity.id
_entity.type
_entity.pdbx_description
1 polymer ?
#
loop_
_entity_poly.entity_id
_entity_poly.type
_entity_poly.pdbx_seq_one_letter_code
_entity_poly.pdbx_strand_id
1 'polypeptide(L)'
;EDKAQELIDYTDKIYLEFGADSHVEGIGNTEEVRQIRRRAIRAGLKLVDCPIRHLGTEKAQTLYRAIEEYLLAHDVELLFGWECEELIMEGETCLGVSLRRGEETQEIRAAHTVVATGRRGADWLERLCSEHHIAHQPGTVDIGVRVECRNEVMEEVNRVLYESKLIGYPQPFKNKVRTFCQNPGGFVSQENYDNDLAVVNGHSYKDLKSDNTNVSVLCSHNFSVPFNQPIAYAQKVGELTNMLANGRILVQR
;
A
#
# COMPACT_ATOMS: atom_id res chain seq x y z
N GLU A 1 12.37 5.09 16.51
CA GLU A 1 12.07 3.63 16.36
C GLU A 1 11.02 3.19 17.38
N ASP A 2 11.16 3.52 18.66
CA ASP A 2 10.28 3.05 19.74
C ASP A 2 8.81 3.47 19.55
N LYS A 3 8.54 4.74 19.20
CA LYS A 3 7.16 5.22 18.96
C LYS A 3 6.48 4.55 17.75
N ALA A 4 7.23 4.21 16.72
CA ALA A 4 6.67 3.51 15.56
C ALA A 4 6.29 2.07 15.96
N GLN A 5 7.11 1.41 16.78
CA GLN A 5 6.79 0.08 17.27
C GLN A 5 5.56 0.09 18.20
N GLU A 6 5.46 1.06 19.10
CA GLU A 6 4.28 1.23 19.96
C GLU A 6 2.98 1.38 19.15
N LEU A 7 3.02 2.16 18.04
CA LEU A 7 1.86 2.33 17.15
C LEU A 7 1.53 1.05 16.38
N ILE A 8 2.54 0.30 15.95
CA ILE A 8 2.35 -1.00 15.30
C ILE A 8 1.69 -1.98 16.27
N ASP A 9 2.21 -2.10 17.49
CA ASP A 9 1.70 -3.00 18.51
C ASP A 9 0.27 -2.63 18.91
N TYR A 10 -0.02 -1.33 19.03
CA TYR A 10 -1.36 -0.82 19.30
C TYR A 10 -2.34 -1.18 18.18
N THR A 11 -1.95 -0.97 16.93
CA THR A 11 -2.80 -1.29 15.77
C THR A 11 -3.03 -2.80 15.64
N ASP A 12 -1.99 -3.60 15.85
CA ASP A 12 -2.07 -5.05 15.82
C ASP A 12 -3.01 -5.61 16.90
N LYS A 13 -2.96 -4.99 18.10
CA LYS A 13 -3.88 -5.32 19.20
C LYS A 13 -5.34 -5.05 18.81
N ILE A 14 -5.65 -3.93 18.16
CA ILE A 14 -6.99 -3.63 17.67
C ILE A 14 -7.44 -4.73 16.69
N TYR A 15 -6.62 -5.11 15.73
CA TYR A 15 -6.98 -6.18 14.79
C TYR A 15 -7.23 -7.51 15.47
N LEU A 16 -6.47 -7.87 16.50
CA LEU A 16 -6.70 -9.07 17.30
C LEU A 16 -8.03 -9.01 18.06
N GLU A 17 -8.38 -7.87 18.65
CA GLU A 17 -9.65 -7.64 19.35
C GLU A 17 -10.86 -7.80 18.42
N PHE A 18 -10.72 -7.45 17.14
CA PHE A 18 -11.77 -7.58 16.13
C PHE A 18 -11.69 -8.87 15.28
N GLY A 19 -10.94 -9.87 15.74
CA GLY A 19 -10.97 -11.23 15.20
C GLY A 19 -9.88 -11.59 14.20
N ALA A 20 -8.79 -10.82 14.14
CA ALA A 20 -7.61 -11.26 13.41
C ALA A 20 -7.00 -12.52 14.06
N ASP A 21 -6.38 -13.34 13.22
CA ASP A 21 -5.65 -14.52 13.68
C ASP A 21 -4.42 -14.12 14.50
N SER A 22 -4.13 -14.87 15.57
CA SER A 22 -2.94 -14.61 16.40
C SER A 22 -1.63 -15.00 15.71
N HIS A 23 -1.69 -15.76 14.63
CA HIS A 23 -0.51 -16.18 13.88
C HIS A 23 0.16 -15.03 13.15
N VAL A 24 1.49 -14.93 13.27
CA VAL A 24 2.33 -13.95 12.56
C VAL A 24 3.37 -14.72 11.75
N GLU A 25 3.38 -14.48 10.45
CA GLU A 25 4.39 -14.99 9.54
C GLU A 25 5.68 -14.17 9.62
N GLY A 26 6.79 -14.77 9.18
CA GLY A 26 8.07 -14.06 9.07
C GLY A 26 8.77 -13.79 10.40
N ILE A 27 8.31 -14.39 11.49
CA ILE A 27 8.98 -14.35 12.78
C ILE A 27 9.94 -15.53 12.88
N GLY A 28 11.16 -15.22 13.26
CA GLY A 28 12.14 -16.24 13.61
C GLY A 28 13.38 -16.20 12.72
N ASN A 29 14.48 -16.58 13.34
CA ASN A 29 15.79 -16.67 12.69
C ASN A 29 16.21 -18.14 12.60
N THR A 30 15.37 -18.96 11.94
CA THR A 30 15.65 -20.38 11.71
C THR A 30 16.89 -20.55 10.83
N GLU A 31 17.47 -21.75 10.81
CA GLU A 31 18.62 -22.02 9.91
C GLU A 31 18.24 -21.82 8.44
N GLU A 32 17.01 -22.18 8.07
CA GLU A 32 16.50 -22.00 6.71
C GLU A 32 16.41 -20.52 6.32
N VAL A 33 15.88 -19.64 7.20
CA VAL A 33 15.88 -18.18 6.98
C VAL A 33 17.31 -17.65 6.87
N ARG A 34 18.24 -18.13 7.70
CA ARG A 34 19.66 -17.75 7.62
C ARG A 34 20.30 -18.17 6.30
N GLN A 35 19.95 -19.33 5.76
CA GLN A 35 20.43 -19.77 4.45
C GLN A 35 19.91 -18.88 3.31
N ILE A 36 18.62 -18.53 3.31
CA ILE A 36 18.05 -17.59 2.34
C ILE A 36 18.76 -16.23 2.46
N ARG A 37 18.96 -15.73 3.67
CA ARG A 37 19.70 -14.46 3.91
C ARG A 37 21.13 -14.50 3.38
N ARG A 38 21.87 -15.58 3.60
CA ARG A 38 23.24 -15.75 3.06
C ARG A 38 23.25 -15.76 1.53
N ARG A 39 22.26 -16.43 0.90
CA ARG A 39 22.11 -16.43 -0.56
C ARG A 39 21.80 -15.03 -1.09
N ALA A 40 20.90 -14.30 -0.44
CA ALA A 40 20.59 -12.92 -0.78
C ALA A 40 21.84 -12.04 -0.72
N ILE A 41 22.61 -12.10 0.36
CA ILE A 41 23.87 -11.34 0.52
C ILE A 41 24.86 -11.66 -0.62
N ARG A 42 25.03 -12.95 -0.96
CA ARG A 42 25.91 -13.35 -2.07
C ARG A 42 25.46 -12.81 -3.43
N ALA A 43 24.16 -12.59 -3.59
CA ALA A 43 23.57 -11.98 -4.78
C ALA A 43 23.57 -10.43 -4.73
N GLY A 44 24.17 -9.81 -3.72
CA GLY A 44 24.18 -8.36 -3.53
C GLY A 44 22.84 -7.79 -3.05
N LEU A 45 21.99 -8.65 -2.47
CA LEU A 45 20.66 -8.28 -1.96
C LEU A 45 20.64 -8.32 -0.44
N LYS A 46 19.73 -7.53 0.16
CA LYS A 46 19.40 -7.56 1.58
C LYS A 46 18.03 -8.19 1.76
N LEU A 47 17.95 -9.29 2.52
CA LEU A 47 16.68 -9.80 3.03
C LEU A 47 16.30 -8.99 4.27
N VAL A 48 15.11 -8.38 4.26
CA VAL A 48 14.54 -7.62 5.37
C VAL A 48 13.56 -8.49 6.12
N ASP A 49 13.64 -8.48 7.45
CA ASP A 49 12.64 -9.13 8.28
C ASP A 49 11.29 -8.41 8.12
N CYS A 50 10.26 -9.16 7.82
CA CYS A 50 8.94 -8.63 7.51
C CYS A 50 7.88 -9.47 8.25
N PRO A 51 7.67 -9.22 9.56
CA PRO A 51 6.59 -9.86 10.28
C PRO A 51 5.25 -9.44 9.68
N ILE A 52 4.40 -10.41 9.36
CA ILE A 52 3.11 -10.17 8.73
C ILE A 52 2.03 -10.96 9.43
N ARG A 53 0.96 -10.29 9.83
CA ARG A 53 -0.32 -10.90 10.17
C ARG A 53 -1.19 -10.93 8.92
N HIS A 54 -1.29 -12.08 8.30
CA HIS A 54 -2.04 -12.24 7.06
C HIS A 54 -3.50 -12.58 7.36
N LEU A 55 -4.41 -11.68 6.98
CA LEU A 55 -5.86 -11.87 7.16
C LEU A 55 -6.53 -12.65 6.03
N GLY A 56 -6.02 -12.51 4.81
CA GLY A 56 -6.75 -12.89 3.60
C GLY A 56 -7.83 -11.84 3.22
N THR A 57 -8.15 -11.78 1.94
CA THR A 57 -9.09 -10.78 1.42
C THR A 57 -10.49 -10.97 1.98
N GLU A 58 -10.93 -12.19 2.16
CA GLU A 58 -12.26 -12.56 2.65
C GLU A 58 -12.48 -12.21 4.13
N LYS A 59 -11.47 -12.36 4.98
CA LYS A 59 -11.55 -12.03 6.40
C LYS A 59 -11.44 -10.54 6.68
N ALA A 60 -10.74 -9.80 5.83
CA ALA A 60 -10.57 -8.36 5.98
C ALA A 60 -11.93 -7.63 5.98
N GLN A 61 -12.86 -8.02 5.11
CA GLN A 61 -14.20 -7.43 5.08
C GLN A 61 -14.97 -7.63 6.39
N THR A 62 -14.92 -8.83 6.95
CA THR A 62 -15.60 -9.15 8.21
C THR A 62 -15.02 -8.36 9.36
N LEU A 63 -13.69 -8.25 9.42
CA LEU A 63 -12.99 -7.51 10.47
C LEU A 63 -13.30 -6.01 10.39
N TYR A 64 -13.22 -5.40 9.22
CA TYR A 64 -13.51 -3.97 9.07
C TYR A 64 -14.97 -3.65 9.34
N ARG A 65 -15.90 -4.54 9.00
CA ARG A 65 -17.31 -4.40 9.38
C ARG A 65 -17.49 -4.40 10.88
N ALA A 66 -16.81 -5.29 11.60
CA ALA A 66 -16.88 -5.32 13.07
C ALA A 66 -16.31 -4.04 13.70
N ILE A 67 -15.25 -3.46 13.13
CA ILE A 67 -14.73 -2.16 13.57
C ILE A 67 -15.75 -1.05 13.29
N GLU A 68 -16.38 -1.02 12.13
CA GLU A 68 -17.41 -0.06 11.75
C GLU A 68 -18.60 -0.13 12.73
N GLU A 69 -19.13 -1.32 13.00
CA GLU A 69 -20.22 -1.54 13.94
C GLU A 69 -19.84 -1.10 15.35
N TYR A 70 -18.61 -1.34 15.77
CA TYR A 70 -18.09 -0.87 17.05
C TYR A 70 -18.07 0.67 17.14
N LEU A 71 -17.57 1.35 16.10
CA LEU A 71 -17.52 2.80 16.06
C LEU A 71 -18.93 3.41 16.15
N LEU A 72 -19.88 2.89 15.37
CA LEU A 72 -21.28 3.33 15.39
C LEU A 72 -21.94 3.11 16.76
N ALA A 73 -21.61 2.01 17.45
CA ALA A 73 -22.12 1.72 18.78
C ALA A 73 -21.50 2.62 19.89
N HIS A 74 -20.42 3.37 19.56
CA HIS A 74 -19.74 4.28 20.47
C HIS A 74 -19.85 5.75 20.01
N ASP A 75 -20.99 6.12 19.44
CA ASP A 75 -21.33 7.49 19.06
C ASP A 75 -20.38 8.15 18.05
N VAL A 76 -19.68 7.34 17.25
CA VAL A 76 -18.89 7.85 16.11
C VAL A 76 -19.80 7.97 14.89
N GLU A 77 -19.96 9.17 14.37
CA GLU A 77 -20.71 9.41 13.15
C GLU A 77 -19.88 9.10 11.92
N LEU A 78 -20.41 8.25 11.04
CA LEU A 78 -19.79 7.87 9.76
C LEU A 78 -20.58 8.45 8.58
N LEU A 79 -20.01 9.39 7.87
CA LEU A 79 -20.65 10.13 6.78
C LEU A 79 -20.28 9.53 5.42
N PHE A 80 -20.93 8.43 5.06
CA PHE A 80 -20.73 7.79 3.75
C PHE A 80 -21.33 8.60 2.61
N GLY A 81 -20.61 8.63 1.47
CA GLY A 81 -21.07 9.35 0.27
C GLY A 81 -20.87 10.86 0.32
N TRP A 82 -20.26 11.38 1.37
CA TRP A 82 -19.82 12.77 1.46
C TRP A 82 -18.37 12.90 0.99
N GLU A 83 -18.10 13.96 0.26
CA GLU A 83 -16.76 14.36 -0.17
C GLU A 83 -16.29 15.55 0.64
N CYS A 84 -15.10 15.50 1.22
CA CYS A 84 -14.47 16.64 1.85
C CYS A 84 -13.88 17.55 0.76
N GLU A 85 -14.40 18.75 0.63
CA GLU A 85 -13.94 19.70 -0.37
C GLU A 85 -12.80 20.57 0.15
N GLU A 86 -12.99 21.16 1.36
CA GLU A 86 -12.09 22.17 1.88
C GLU A 86 -11.95 22.06 3.41
N LEU A 87 -10.87 22.64 3.93
CA LEU A 87 -10.74 22.94 5.35
C LEU A 87 -11.36 24.31 5.66
N ILE A 88 -12.06 24.41 6.77
CA ILE A 88 -12.53 25.68 7.30
C ILE A 88 -11.40 26.27 8.13
N MET A 89 -10.78 27.33 7.61
CA MET A 89 -9.61 27.95 8.25
C MET A 89 -9.93 29.34 8.79
N GLU A 90 -9.33 29.66 9.95
CA GLU A 90 -9.26 31.01 10.49
C GLU A 90 -7.80 31.34 10.78
N GLY A 91 -7.15 32.11 9.88
CA GLY A 91 -5.71 32.27 9.90
C GLY A 91 -5.00 30.94 9.71
N GLU A 92 -4.17 30.53 10.66
CA GLU A 92 -3.45 29.24 10.65
C GLU A 92 -4.21 28.13 11.42
N THR A 93 -5.40 28.40 11.91
CA THR A 93 -6.18 27.43 12.70
C THR A 93 -7.24 26.75 11.86
N CYS A 94 -7.22 25.42 11.83
CA CYS A 94 -8.27 24.61 11.23
C CYS A 94 -9.44 24.48 12.22
N LEU A 95 -10.63 24.91 11.81
CA LEU A 95 -11.86 24.87 12.59
C LEU A 95 -12.78 23.71 12.20
N GLY A 96 -12.49 23.00 11.13
CA GLY A 96 -13.33 21.92 10.63
C GLY A 96 -13.20 21.70 9.13
N VAL A 97 -14.24 21.13 8.53
CA VAL A 97 -14.27 20.75 7.12
C VAL A 97 -15.59 21.14 6.47
N SER A 98 -15.55 21.47 5.18
CA SER A 98 -16.71 21.58 4.31
C SER A 98 -16.87 20.28 3.51
N LEU A 99 -18.08 19.75 3.53
CA LEU A 99 -18.45 18.49 2.90
C LEU A 99 -19.49 18.72 1.81
N ARG A 100 -19.47 17.89 0.76
CA ARG A 100 -20.46 17.89 -0.30
C ARG A 100 -20.99 16.49 -0.61
N ARG A 101 -22.28 16.41 -0.91
CA ARG A 101 -22.96 15.23 -1.43
C ARG A 101 -23.95 15.64 -2.52
N GLY A 102 -23.56 15.54 -3.78
CA GLY A 102 -24.35 16.09 -4.89
C GLY A 102 -24.46 17.60 -4.81
N GLU A 103 -25.68 18.12 -4.62
CA GLU A 103 -25.92 19.56 -4.43
C GLU A 103 -25.98 20.00 -2.95
N GLU A 104 -25.97 19.04 -2.02
CA GLU A 104 -25.99 19.32 -0.60
C GLU A 104 -24.57 19.67 -0.10
N THR A 105 -24.48 20.70 0.73
CA THR A 105 -23.24 21.08 1.42
C THR A 105 -23.45 21.11 2.91
N GLN A 106 -22.44 20.73 3.68
CA GLN A 106 -22.47 20.73 5.14
C GLN A 106 -21.11 21.14 5.69
N GLU A 107 -21.11 21.97 6.72
CA GLU A 107 -19.91 22.26 7.51
C GLU A 107 -19.91 21.43 8.80
N ILE A 108 -18.76 20.84 9.11
CA ILE A 108 -18.51 20.19 10.41
C ILE A 108 -17.37 20.90 11.08
N ARG A 109 -17.63 21.40 12.28
CA ARG A 109 -16.62 22.06 13.11
C ARG A 109 -16.07 21.11 14.16
N ALA A 110 -14.75 21.09 14.31
CA ALA A 110 -14.04 20.22 15.25
C ALA A 110 -12.79 20.90 15.80
N ALA A 111 -12.42 20.54 17.02
CA ALA A 111 -11.18 21.01 17.64
C ALA A 111 -9.93 20.45 16.97
N HIS A 112 -10.04 19.27 16.36
CA HIS A 112 -8.95 18.61 15.64
C HIS A 112 -9.50 17.97 14.36
N THR A 113 -8.76 18.14 13.27
CA THR A 113 -9.06 17.53 11.98
C THR A 113 -7.91 16.63 11.56
N VAL A 114 -8.20 15.36 11.27
CA VAL A 114 -7.21 14.39 10.78
C VAL A 114 -7.49 14.12 9.30
N VAL A 115 -6.52 14.44 8.45
CA VAL A 115 -6.60 14.18 7.00
C VAL A 115 -5.91 12.86 6.68
N ALA A 116 -6.68 11.85 6.28
CA ALA A 116 -6.22 10.50 6.01
C ALA A 116 -6.84 9.93 4.73
N THR A 117 -6.70 10.66 3.63
CA THR A 117 -7.42 10.48 2.36
C THR A 117 -6.95 9.29 1.52
N GLY A 118 -5.85 8.65 1.90
CA GLY A 118 -5.29 7.54 1.15
C GLY A 118 -4.86 7.92 -0.29
N ARG A 119 -4.77 6.92 -1.16
CA ARG A 119 -4.23 7.11 -2.53
C ARG A 119 -5.12 7.98 -3.41
N ARG A 120 -6.43 7.83 -3.32
CA ARG A 120 -7.39 8.57 -4.15
C ARG A 120 -7.39 10.07 -3.84
N GLY A 121 -7.19 10.45 -2.59
CA GLY A 121 -7.13 11.85 -2.17
C GLY A 121 -5.74 12.47 -2.22
N ALA A 122 -4.75 11.85 -2.87
CA ALA A 122 -3.37 12.35 -2.87
C ALA A 122 -3.25 13.72 -3.58
N ASP A 123 -3.89 13.88 -4.73
CA ASP A 123 -3.88 15.15 -5.49
C ASP A 123 -4.63 16.26 -4.72
N TRP A 124 -5.73 15.90 -4.05
CA TRP A 124 -6.45 16.82 -3.18
C TRP A 124 -5.58 17.26 -1.99
N LEU A 125 -4.86 16.33 -1.36
CA LEU A 125 -3.96 16.63 -0.25
C LEU A 125 -2.79 17.56 -0.69
N GLU A 126 -2.20 17.31 -1.86
CA GLU A 126 -1.14 18.17 -2.41
C GLU A 126 -1.65 19.60 -2.65
N ARG A 127 -2.83 19.74 -3.26
CA ARG A 127 -3.49 21.03 -3.47
C ARG A 127 -3.74 21.73 -2.13
N LEU A 128 -4.33 21.05 -1.16
CA LEU A 128 -4.62 21.57 0.17
C LEU A 128 -3.35 22.05 0.88
N CYS A 129 -2.27 21.27 0.85
CA CYS A 129 -0.99 21.68 1.41
C CYS A 129 -0.43 22.95 0.75
N SER A 130 -0.59 23.07 -0.57
CA SER A 130 -0.12 24.23 -1.33
C SER A 130 -0.95 25.48 -1.03
N GLU A 131 -2.28 25.37 -0.99
CA GLU A 131 -3.21 26.48 -0.72
C GLU A 131 -3.06 27.04 0.69
N HIS A 132 -2.84 26.17 1.67
CA HIS A 132 -2.68 26.57 3.08
C HIS A 132 -1.22 26.72 3.51
N HIS A 133 -0.26 26.74 2.57
CA HIS A 133 1.17 26.89 2.85
C HIS A 133 1.72 25.86 3.85
N ILE A 134 1.16 24.66 3.88
CA ILE A 134 1.64 23.56 4.71
C ILE A 134 2.91 22.99 4.09
N ALA A 135 3.99 22.98 4.85
CA ALA A 135 5.27 22.50 4.38
C ALA A 135 5.19 21.01 4.03
N HIS A 136 5.49 20.68 2.80
CA HIS A 136 5.51 19.30 2.30
C HIS A 136 6.66 19.10 1.33
N GLN A 137 7.01 17.85 1.09
CA GLN A 137 8.06 17.47 0.16
C GLN A 137 7.52 16.43 -0.83
N PRO A 138 8.00 16.41 -2.07
CA PRO A 138 7.64 15.36 -3.01
C PRO A 138 8.05 14.00 -2.46
N GLY A 139 7.13 13.06 -2.48
CA GLY A 139 7.36 11.70 -2.06
C GLY A 139 8.17 10.90 -3.09
N THR A 140 8.29 9.60 -2.84
CA THR A 140 8.82 8.64 -3.80
C THR A 140 7.68 7.89 -4.46
N VAL A 141 7.85 7.47 -5.71
CA VAL A 141 6.99 6.49 -6.34
C VAL A 141 7.78 5.24 -6.68
N ASP A 142 7.11 4.11 -6.55
CA ASP A 142 7.65 2.81 -6.97
C ASP A 142 7.02 2.40 -8.29
N ILE A 143 7.85 2.17 -9.30
CA ILE A 143 7.43 1.70 -10.61
C ILE A 143 8.13 0.38 -10.89
N GLY A 144 7.40 -0.58 -11.42
CA GLY A 144 7.99 -1.89 -11.69
C GLY A 144 7.07 -2.84 -12.41
N VAL A 145 7.35 -4.12 -12.28
CA VAL A 145 6.64 -5.20 -12.93
C VAL A 145 6.18 -6.23 -11.89
N ARG A 146 5.10 -6.93 -12.20
CA ARG A 146 4.72 -8.12 -11.44
C ARG A 146 5.17 -9.35 -12.22
N VAL A 147 5.97 -10.16 -11.57
CA VAL A 147 6.49 -11.42 -12.11
C VAL A 147 5.64 -12.56 -11.58
N GLU A 148 5.22 -13.45 -12.45
CA GLU A 148 4.52 -14.68 -12.11
C GLU A 148 5.34 -15.88 -12.55
N CYS A 149 5.50 -16.86 -11.71
CA CYS A 149 6.18 -18.12 -12.00
C CYS A 149 5.48 -19.29 -11.31
N ARG A 150 5.81 -20.51 -11.71
CA ARG A 150 5.30 -21.73 -11.07
C ARG A 150 5.70 -21.77 -9.60
N ASN A 151 4.85 -22.34 -8.75
CA ASN A 151 5.10 -22.46 -7.31
C ASN A 151 6.42 -23.19 -7.02
N GLU A 152 6.75 -24.19 -7.83
CA GLU A 152 7.98 -24.98 -7.69
C GLU A 152 9.26 -24.13 -7.77
N VAL A 153 9.24 -23.05 -8.56
CA VAL A 153 10.39 -22.12 -8.68
C VAL A 153 10.66 -21.38 -7.39
N MET A 154 9.61 -21.06 -6.64
CA MET A 154 9.67 -20.31 -5.39
C MET A 154 9.50 -21.18 -4.14
N GLU A 155 9.37 -22.50 -4.28
CA GLU A 155 9.02 -23.43 -3.19
C GLU A 155 9.93 -23.28 -1.99
N GLU A 156 11.24 -23.22 -2.21
CA GLU A 156 12.25 -23.12 -1.14
C GLU A 156 12.08 -21.84 -0.30
N VAL A 157 11.66 -20.74 -0.93
CA VAL A 157 11.40 -19.47 -0.26
C VAL A 157 10.01 -19.46 0.37
N ASN A 158 8.98 -19.86 -0.38
CA ASN A 158 7.59 -19.85 0.05
C ASN A 158 7.32 -20.76 1.26
N ARG A 159 8.08 -21.86 1.40
CA ARG A 159 7.97 -22.77 2.53
C ARG A 159 8.42 -22.14 3.84
N VAL A 160 9.31 -21.16 3.80
CA VAL A 160 9.99 -20.56 4.96
C VAL A 160 9.49 -19.14 5.25
N LEU A 161 9.15 -18.40 4.20
CA LEU A 161 8.75 -17.00 4.28
C LEU A 161 7.46 -16.79 3.50
N TYR A 162 6.45 -16.21 4.16
CA TYR A 162 5.24 -15.77 3.45
C TYR A 162 5.56 -14.64 2.46
N GLU A 163 6.36 -13.67 2.88
CA GLU A 163 6.87 -12.60 2.03
C GLU A 163 8.39 -12.47 2.16
N SER A 164 9.10 -12.64 1.07
CA SER A 164 10.54 -12.42 1.01
C SER A 164 10.83 -11.00 0.54
N LYS A 165 10.99 -10.07 1.49
CA LYS A 165 11.31 -8.68 1.19
C LYS A 165 12.81 -8.52 0.91
N LEU A 166 13.16 -8.54 -0.37
CA LEU A 166 14.52 -8.35 -0.84
C LEU A 166 14.74 -6.91 -1.31
N ILE A 167 15.88 -6.33 -0.98
CA ILE A 167 16.28 -4.99 -1.41
C ILE A 167 17.64 -5.08 -2.06
N GLY A 168 17.80 -4.41 -3.21
CA GLY A 168 19.06 -4.29 -3.94
C GLY A 168 19.23 -2.91 -4.57
N TYR A 169 20.45 -2.63 -5.03
CA TYR A 169 20.83 -1.37 -5.68
C TYR A 169 21.62 -1.69 -6.96
N PRO A 170 20.95 -2.16 -8.03
CA PRO A 170 21.62 -2.62 -9.24
C PRO A 170 22.33 -1.50 -9.98
N GLN A 171 23.45 -1.85 -10.60
CA GLN A 171 24.16 -0.95 -11.52
C GLN A 171 23.35 -0.76 -12.81
N PRO A 172 23.49 0.35 -13.54
CA PRO A 172 24.41 1.48 -13.28
C PRO A 172 23.83 2.56 -12.37
N PHE A 173 22.51 2.63 -12.20
CA PHE A 173 21.82 3.78 -11.58
C PHE A 173 21.76 3.71 -10.06
N LYS A 174 21.94 2.53 -9.48
CA LYS A 174 21.86 2.30 -8.03
C LYS A 174 20.56 2.77 -7.37
N ASN A 175 19.48 2.84 -8.13
CA ASN A 175 18.17 3.04 -7.55
C ASN A 175 17.82 1.87 -6.65
N LYS A 176 17.08 2.14 -5.58
CA LYS A 176 16.56 1.09 -4.71
C LYS A 176 15.56 0.24 -5.48
N VAL A 177 15.84 -1.04 -5.61
CA VAL A 177 14.90 -2.04 -6.15
C VAL A 177 14.51 -2.99 -5.02
N ARG A 178 13.24 -3.31 -4.92
CA ARG A 178 12.72 -4.21 -3.89
C ARG A 178 11.64 -5.15 -4.41
N THR A 179 11.55 -6.33 -3.82
CA THR A 179 10.35 -7.14 -3.94
C THR A 179 9.22 -6.57 -3.10
N PHE A 180 7.99 -6.80 -3.52
CA PHE A 180 6.80 -6.33 -2.84
C PHE A 180 5.62 -7.24 -3.12
N CYS A 181 4.76 -7.46 -2.11
CA CYS A 181 3.51 -8.19 -2.24
C CYS A 181 3.70 -9.55 -2.94
N GLN A 182 4.47 -10.43 -2.32
CA GLN A 182 4.61 -11.83 -2.76
C GLN A 182 3.35 -12.61 -2.40
N ASN A 183 2.82 -13.35 -3.35
CA ASN A 183 1.59 -14.12 -3.21
C ASN A 183 1.83 -15.58 -3.60
N PRO A 184 2.23 -16.45 -2.65
CA PRO A 184 2.37 -17.88 -2.90
C PRO A 184 1.00 -18.52 -3.18
N GLY A 185 0.89 -19.23 -4.31
CA GLY A 185 -0.38 -19.79 -4.76
C GLY A 185 -1.44 -18.73 -5.04
N GLY A 186 -1.04 -17.49 -5.30
CA GLY A 186 -1.93 -16.36 -5.51
C GLY A 186 -2.27 -16.11 -6.98
N PHE A 187 -3.03 -15.05 -7.22
CA PHE A 187 -3.51 -14.66 -8.54
C PHE A 187 -3.03 -13.27 -8.89
N VAL A 188 -2.64 -13.04 -10.13
CA VAL A 188 -2.43 -11.70 -10.66
C VAL A 188 -3.78 -11.09 -10.96
N SER A 189 -4.01 -9.86 -10.52
CA SER A 189 -5.24 -9.11 -10.73
C SER A 189 -4.97 -7.76 -11.39
N GLN A 190 -5.96 -7.26 -12.11
CA GLN A 190 -5.98 -5.89 -12.60
C GLN A 190 -6.67 -5.00 -11.57
N GLU A 191 -6.08 -3.85 -11.31
CA GLU A 191 -6.73 -2.73 -10.63
C GLU A 191 -6.91 -1.60 -11.63
N ASN A 192 -8.04 -0.91 -11.54
CA ASN A 192 -8.31 0.28 -12.33
C ASN A 192 -8.27 1.50 -11.40
N TYR A 193 -7.53 2.51 -11.83
CA TYR A 193 -7.54 3.84 -11.21
C TYR A 193 -8.49 4.77 -11.96
N ASP A 194 -8.73 5.93 -11.40
CA ASP A 194 -9.44 7.00 -12.09
C ASP A 194 -8.73 7.27 -13.44
N ASN A 195 -9.46 7.71 -14.45
CA ASN A 195 -9.01 7.89 -15.84
C ASN A 195 -8.65 6.60 -16.61
N ASP A 196 -9.31 5.48 -16.29
CA ASP A 196 -9.16 4.20 -16.97
C ASP A 196 -7.72 3.62 -16.95
N LEU A 197 -6.89 4.09 -16.03
CA LEU A 197 -5.54 3.57 -15.86
C LEU A 197 -5.57 2.16 -15.26
N ALA A 198 -5.12 1.17 -16.04
CA ALA A 198 -5.02 -0.23 -15.62
C ALA A 198 -3.62 -0.54 -15.07
N VAL A 199 -3.56 -1.04 -13.84
CA VAL A 199 -2.31 -1.49 -13.20
C VAL A 199 -2.44 -2.92 -12.68
N VAL A 200 -1.31 -3.53 -12.34
CA VAL A 200 -1.27 -4.93 -11.86
C VAL A 200 -1.12 -4.98 -10.36
N ASN A 201 -1.90 -5.86 -9.74
CA ASN A 201 -1.74 -6.26 -8.35
C ASN A 201 -1.75 -7.79 -8.20
N GLY A 202 -1.58 -8.28 -6.97
CA GLY A 202 -1.70 -9.68 -6.63
C GLY A 202 -2.64 -9.90 -5.47
N HIS A 203 -3.38 -10.99 -5.52
CA HIS A 203 -4.28 -11.42 -4.47
C HIS A 203 -3.89 -12.79 -3.93
N SER A 204 -3.91 -12.93 -2.60
CA SER A 204 -3.85 -14.21 -1.92
C SER A 204 -5.18 -14.47 -1.25
N TYR A 205 -5.76 -15.61 -1.55
CA TYR A 205 -6.92 -16.15 -0.82
C TYR A 205 -6.43 -17.20 0.17
N LYS A 206 -7.16 -17.40 1.24
CA LYS A 206 -6.82 -18.45 2.23
C LYS A 206 -7.08 -19.83 1.66
N ASP A 207 -8.25 -20.02 1.08
CA ASP A 207 -8.77 -21.34 0.67
C ASP A 207 -8.68 -21.59 -0.85
N LEU A 208 -8.42 -20.55 -1.66
CA LEU A 208 -8.27 -20.66 -3.10
C LEU A 208 -6.80 -20.43 -3.50
N LYS A 209 -6.18 -21.46 -4.08
CA LYS A 209 -4.78 -21.41 -4.51
C LYS A 209 -4.64 -21.69 -6.01
N SER A 210 -3.67 -21.01 -6.62
CA SER A 210 -3.19 -21.30 -7.98
C SER A 210 -1.91 -22.13 -7.94
N ASP A 211 -1.48 -22.58 -9.12
CA ASP A 211 -0.20 -23.27 -9.27
C ASP A 211 0.99 -22.31 -9.39
N ASN A 212 0.75 -21.01 -9.20
CA ASN A 212 1.73 -19.97 -9.43
C ASN A 212 1.97 -19.11 -8.19
N THR A 213 3.17 -18.61 -8.08
CA THR A 213 3.55 -17.51 -7.17
C THR A 213 3.76 -16.25 -7.99
N ASN A 214 3.25 -15.13 -7.52
CA ASN A 214 3.55 -13.85 -8.12
C ASN A 214 4.16 -12.87 -7.11
N VAL A 215 5.02 -11.98 -7.58
CA VAL A 215 5.72 -10.99 -6.77
C VAL A 215 5.99 -9.72 -7.59
N SER A 216 5.81 -8.55 -7.01
CA SER A 216 6.23 -7.31 -7.64
C SER A 216 7.72 -7.06 -7.44
N VAL A 217 8.38 -6.57 -8.49
CA VAL A 217 9.74 -6.03 -8.44
C VAL A 217 9.64 -4.55 -8.76
N LEU A 218 9.87 -3.72 -7.76
CA LEU A 218 9.63 -2.28 -7.78
C LEU A 218 10.94 -1.51 -7.70
N CYS A 219 11.09 -0.50 -8.55
CA CYS A 219 12.18 0.47 -8.52
C CYS A 219 11.67 1.78 -7.91
N SER A 220 12.32 2.26 -6.87
CA SER A 220 11.97 3.52 -6.22
C SER A 220 12.55 4.70 -6.99
N HIS A 221 11.69 5.66 -7.32
CA HIS A 221 12.04 6.92 -7.96
C HIS A 221 11.90 8.06 -6.96
N ASN A 222 12.98 8.82 -6.77
CA ASN A 222 13.02 9.98 -5.90
C ASN A 222 12.91 11.26 -6.74
N PHE A 223 12.23 12.24 -6.19
CA PHE A 223 11.98 13.51 -6.86
C PHE A 223 12.55 14.68 -6.05
N SER A 224 13.00 15.70 -6.74
CA SER A 224 13.49 16.95 -6.16
C SER A 224 13.17 18.08 -7.10
N VAL A 225 13.12 19.30 -6.57
CA VAL A 225 12.92 20.50 -7.38
C VAL A 225 13.94 20.57 -8.53
N PRO A 226 13.52 20.85 -9.78
CA PRO A 226 12.18 21.26 -10.22
C PRO A 226 11.21 20.10 -10.52
N PHE A 227 11.66 18.87 -10.46
CA PHE A 227 10.86 17.67 -10.77
C PHE A 227 10.19 17.17 -9.48
N ASN A 228 9.03 17.72 -9.15
CA ASN A 228 8.37 17.49 -7.87
C ASN A 228 6.94 16.91 -7.99
N GLN A 229 6.63 16.24 -9.11
CA GLN A 229 5.32 15.66 -9.36
C GLN A 229 5.41 14.12 -9.50
N PRO A 230 5.66 13.38 -8.41
CA PRO A 230 5.84 11.93 -8.45
C PRO A 230 4.60 11.18 -8.95
N ILE A 231 3.41 11.61 -8.55
CA ILE A 231 2.14 10.98 -8.93
C ILE A 231 1.91 11.12 -10.44
N ALA A 232 2.01 12.33 -10.98
CA ALA A 232 1.84 12.59 -12.40
C ALA A 232 2.85 11.81 -13.25
N TYR A 233 4.10 11.67 -12.77
CA TYR A 233 5.09 10.83 -13.42
C TYR A 233 4.68 9.36 -13.47
N ALA A 234 4.23 8.80 -12.34
CA ALA A 234 3.80 7.41 -12.26
C ALA A 234 2.57 7.14 -13.14
N GLN A 235 1.58 8.04 -13.13
CA GLN A 235 0.40 7.98 -14.00
C GLN A 235 0.82 7.96 -15.47
N LYS A 236 1.74 8.84 -15.86
CA LYS A 236 2.22 8.92 -17.25
C LYS A 236 2.94 7.65 -17.71
N VAL A 237 3.74 7.03 -16.86
CA VAL A 237 4.37 5.73 -17.15
C VAL A 237 3.31 4.64 -17.33
N GLY A 238 2.29 4.61 -16.47
CA GLY A 238 1.17 3.69 -16.57
C GLY A 238 0.36 3.88 -17.85
N GLU A 239 0.01 5.11 -18.20
CA GLU A 239 -0.71 5.45 -19.44
C GLU A 239 0.06 4.98 -20.70
N LEU A 240 1.36 5.24 -20.74
CA LEU A 240 2.21 4.77 -21.86
C LEU A 240 2.22 3.25 -21.96
N THR A 241 2.27 2.56 -20.82
CA THR A 241 2.22 1.09 -20.78
C THR A 241 0.87 0.57 -21.25
N ASN A 242 -0.23 1.17 -20.82
CA ASN A 242 -1.56 0.81 -21.29
C ASN A 242 -1.78 1.10 -22.77
N MET A 243 -1.22 2.19 -23.29
CA MET A 243 -1.27 2.50 -24.72
C MET A 243 -0.63 1.39 -25.57
N LEU A 244 0.50 0.82 -25.12
CA LEU A 244 1.15 -0.31 -25.80
C LEU A 244 0.31 -1.59 -25.77
N ALA A 245 -0.59 -1.72 -24.80
CA ALA A 245 -1.47 -2.87 -24.61
C ALA A 245 -2.94 -2.59 -24.98
N ASN A 246 -3.21 -1.56 -25.79
CA ASN A 246 -4.56 -1.16 -26.19
C ASN A 246 -5.51 -0.92 -25.00
N GLY A 247 -5.07 -0.11 -24.03
CA GLY A 247 -5.83 0.25 -22.83
C GLY A 247 -5.88 -0.83 -21.75
N ARG A 248 -5.00 -1.82 -21.82
CA ARG A 248 -4.96 -2.95 -20.87
C ARG A 248 -3.59 -3.08 -20.23
N ILE A 249 -3.46 -4.08 -19.35
CA ILE A 249 -2.18 -4.48 -18.76
C ILE A 249 -1.29 -5.07 -19.88
N LEU A 250 -0.04 -4.61 -19.92
CA LEU A 250 0.98 -5.18 -20.79
C LEU A 250 1.51 -6.47 -20.17
N VAL A 251 1.40 -7.59 -20.92
CA VAL A 251 1.91 -8.91 -20.52
C VAL A 251 3.02 -9.34 -21.47
N GLN A 252 4.15 -9.77 -20.90
CA GLN A 252 5.26 -10.37 -21.63
C GLN A 252 5.58 -11.74 -21.03
N ARG A 253 5.98 -12.70 -21.87
CA ARG A 253 6.41 -14.04 -21.48
C ARG A 253 7.90 -14.23 -21.77
#